data_5e19e42e5fda381da3a9cbc4e55bf317
#
_entry.id   5e19e42e5fda381da3a9cbc4e55bf317
#
_cell.length_a   1.000
_cell.length_b   1.000
_cell.length_c   1.000
_cell.angle_alpha   90.00
_cell.angle_beta   90.00
_cell.angle_gamma   90.00
#
_symmetry.space_group_name_H-M   'P 1'
#
loop_
_entity.id
_entity.type
_entity.pdbx_description
1 polymer ?
#
loop_
_entity_poly.entity_id
_entity_poly.type
_entity_poly.pdbx_seq_one_letter_code
_entity_poly.pdbx_strand_id
1 'polypeptide(L)'
;HHQPGSSKYGLRGRMYPPTRNLNWVMPAEGVMVAIIVVGGVAPSSAPPLPSNPVLTVAADGGLDVAVALAIEVDLVVGDLDSVDPAGLAEARERGVEVRRFAAAKNHTDLELAIDAALEVEPSELVIVGGGGGRLDHLIGVLAALAGAAGRGANVTGYVGTDLIWLVGAEVCLDITAPPGTTLSPSGAERSFWKR
;
A
#
# COMPACT_ATOMS: atom_id res chain seq x y z
N HIS A 1 11.74 -17.97 35.79
CA HIS A 1 11.19 -17.98 34.43
C HIS A 1 10.65 -16.60 34.10
N HIS A 2 11.44 -15.81 33.41
CA HIS A 2 11.06 -14.49 32.90
C HIS A 2 10.47 -14.70 31.49
N GLN A 3 9.17 -14.48 31.34
CA GLN A 3 8.58 -14.39 30.00
C GLN A 3 8.94 -13.03 29.40
N PRO A 4 9.42 -12.96 28.15
CA PRO A 4 9.64 -11.67 27.51
C PRO A 4 8.30 -10.99 27.26
N GLY A 5 8.14 -9.78 27.81
CA GLY A 5 6.92 -8.99 27.75
C GLY A 5 6.60 -8.55 26.32
N SER A 6 5.38 -8.83 25.87
CA SER A 6 4.79 -8.23 24.70
C SER A 6 4.52 -6.74 24.98
N SER A 7 5.10 -5.84 24.21
CA SER A 7 4.80 -4.41 24.28
C SER A 7 3.46 -4.12 23.60
N LYS A 8 2.45 -3.72 24.37
CA LYS A 8 1.14 -3.30 23.87
C LYS A 8 1.07 -1.77 23.85
N TYR A 9 0.71 -1.21 22.73
CA TYR A 9 0.42 0.20 22.60
C TYR A 9 -1.06 0.38 22.26
N GLY A 10 -1.84 1.03 23.11
CA GLY A 10 -3.26 1.28 22.91
C GLY A 10 -3.66 2.69 23.31
N LEU A 11 -4.50 3.35 22.54
CA LEU A 11 -5.15 4.62 22.90
C LEU A 11 -6.47 4.33 23.61
N ARG A 12 -6.66 4.87 24.81
CA ARG A 12 -7.94 4.76 25.56
C ARG A 12 -8.72 6.05 25.45
N GLY A 13 -9.96 5.95 24.99
CA GLY A 13 -10.96 6.99 25.18
C GLY A 13 -11.86 7.29 24.00
N ARG A 14 -12.66 6.35 23.56
CA ARG A 14 -13.92 6.31 22.80
C ARG A 14 -14.07 4.91 22.23
N MET A 15 -15.29 4.46 21.94
CA MET A 15 -15.49 3.15 21.30
C MET A 15 -14.83 3.19 19.92
N TYR A 16 -13.62 2.62 19.84
CA TYR A 16 -12.88 2.49 18.60
C TYR A 16 -13.34 1.23 17.84
N PRO A 17 -13.32 1.25 16.50
CA PRO A 17 -13.53 0.05 15.70
C PRO A 17 -12.48 -1.02 16.04
N PRO A 18 -12.72 -2.30 15.71
CA PRO A 18 -11.89 -3.41 16.13
C PRO A 18 -10.41 -3.21 15.78
N THR A 19 -9.57 -3.47 16.77
CA THR A 19 -8.11 -3.40 16.71
C THR A 19 -7.55 -4.39 15.68
N ARG A 20 -6.59 -3.94 14.86
CA ARG A 20 -5.85 -4.80 13.94
C ARG A 20 -4.57 -5.32 14.59
N ASN A 21 -4.40 -6.63 14.63
CA ASN A 21 -3.16 -7.29 15.09
C ASN A 21 -2.16 -7.41 13.94
N LEU A 22 -0.91 -7.01 14.17
CA LEU A 22 0.20 -7.11 13.23
C LEU A 22 0.97 -8.45 13.27
N ASN A 23 0.31 -9.56 13.48
CA ASN A 23 0.71 -10.74 12.73
C ASN A 23 0.09 -10.57 11.38
N TRP A 24 0.78 -9.95 10.41
CA TRP A 24 0.19 -9.65 9.11
C TRP A 24 -1.24 -10.22 9.03
N VAL A 25 -2.20 -9.37 9.22
CA VAL A 25 -3.59 -9.78 9.21
C VAL A 25 -4.06 -9.60 7.78
N MET A 26 -4.32 -10.71 7.12
CA MET A 26 -5.23 -10.70 5.98
C MET A 26 -6.44 -9.85 6.38
N PRO A 27 -6.90 -8.94 5.51
CA PRO A 27 -8.12 -8.20 5.77
C PRO A 27 -9.22 -9.19 6.21
N ALA A 28 -10.01 -8.81 7.20
CA ALA A 28 -11.11 -9.66 7.67
C ALA A 28 -12.00 -10.06 6.47
N GLU A 29 -12.62 -11.22 6.52
CA GLU A 29 -13.59 -11.63 5.50
C GLU A 29 -14.62 -10.51 5.29
N GLY A 30 -14.86 -10.15 4.04
CA GLY A 30 -15.77 -9.06 3.67
C GLY A 30 -15.14 -7.67 3.57
N VAL A 31 -13.84 -7.51 3.83
CA VAL A 31 -13.13 -6.26 3.57
C VAL A 31 -12.79 -6.15 2.09
N MET A 32 -13.28 -5.11 1.43
CA MET A 32 -12.92 -4.81 0.05
C MET A 32 -11.52 -4.21 0.00
N VAL A 33 -10.58 -4.91 -0.62
CA VAL A 33 -9.18 -4.50 -0.74
C VAL A 33 -8.86 -4.23 -2.19
N ALA A 34 -8.32 -3.06 -2.48
CA ALA A 34 -7.66 -2.80 -3.75
C ALA A 34 -6.13 -2.83 -3.56
N ILE A 35 -5.43 -3.38 -4.56
CA ILE A 35 -3.98 -3.46 -4.57
C ILE A 35 -3.45 -2.47 -5.61
N ILE A 36 -2.40 -1.75 -5.26
CA ILE A 36 -1.68 -0.87 -6.18
C ILE A 36 -0.22 -1.31 -6.22
N VAL A 37 0.27 -1.65 -7.40
CA VAL A 37 1.68 -2.00 -7.62
C VAL A 37 2.40 -0.82 -8.27
N VAL A 38 3.51 -0.40 -7.69
CA VAL A 38 4.26 0.79 -8.09
C VAL A 38 5.66 0.40 -8.51
N GLY A 39 6.20 1.07 -9.51
CA GLY A 39 7.60 0.94 -9.94
C GLY A 39 8.58 1.30 -8.81
N GLY A 40 9.87 1.01 -9.01
CA GLY A 40 10.92 1.20 -8.02
C GLY A 40 11.31 -0.10 -7.32
N VAL A 41 11.99 0.01 -6.16
CA VAL A 41 12.42 -1.17 -5.40
C VAL A 41 11.21 -1.82 -4.74
N ALA A 42 10.95 -3.05 -5.17
CA ALA A 42 9.92 -3.91 -4.61
C ALA A 42 10.44 -4.73 -3.42
N PRO A 43 9.55 -5.30 -2.60
CA PRO A 43 9.91 -6.37 -1.67
C PRO A 43 10.62 -7.52 -2.39
N SER A 44 11.51 -8.23 -1.71
CA SER A 44 12.27 -9.35 -2.28
C SER A 44 11.40 -10.58 -2.64
N SER A 45 10.19 -10.62 -2.15
CA SER A 45 9.15 -11.62 -2.48
C SER A 45 7.78 -10.96 -2.36
N ALA A 46 6.78 -11.55 -3.02
CA ALA A 46 5.40 -11.07 -2.89
C ALA A 46 5.00 -11.03 -1.42
N PRO A 47 4.52 -9.87 -0.92
CA PRO A 47 3.96 -9.81 0.41
C PRO A 47 2.69 -10.66 0.45
N PRO A 48 2.25 -11.05 1.64
CA PRO A 48 0.96 -11.70 1.76
C PRO A 48 -0.14 -10.74 1.30
N LEU A 49 -0.85 -11.10 0.24
CA LEU A 49 -1.93 -10.32 -0.36
C LEU A 49 -3.25 -11.06 -0.23
N PRO A 50 -4.40 -10.37 -0.20
CA PRO A 50 -5.69 -11.02 -0.26
C PRO A 50 -5.83 -11.83 -1.56
N SER A 51 -6.44 -13.01 -1.47
CA SER A 51 -6.64 -13.90 -2.62
C SER A 51 -7.65 -13.36 -3.65
N ASN A 52 -8.55 -12.48 -3.24
CA ASN A 52 -9.59 -11.90 -4.07
C ASN A 52 -9.65 -10.38 -3.85
N PRO A 53 -8.67 -9.60 -4.34
CA PRO A 53 -8.79 -8.15 -4.33
C PRO A 53 -9.95 -7.72 -5.23
N VAL A 54 -10.59 -6.60 -4.91
CA VAL A 54 -11.67 -6.05 -5.76
C VAL A 54 -11.11 -5.40 -7.01
N LEU A 55 -9.85 -4.97 -6.98
CA LEU A 55 -9.13 -4.39 -8.11
C LEU A 55 -7.63 -4.41 -7.81
N THR A 56 -6.82 -4.77 -8.82
CA THR A 56 -5.37 -4.63 -8.78
C THR A 56 -4.92 -3.69 -9.89
N VAL A 57 -4.29 -2.58 -9.52
CA VAL A 57 -3.82 -1.53 -10.43
C VAL A 57 -2.31 -1.50 -10.45
N ALA A 58 -1.71 -1.54 -11.63
CA ALA A 58 -0.28 -1.24 -11.82
C ALA A 58 -0.09 0.22 -12.25
N ALA A 59 0.73 0.97 -11.52
CA ALA A 59 1.12 2.33 -11.85
C ALA A 59 2.40 2.31 -12.68
N ASP A 60 2.29 2.60 -13.98
CA ASP A 60 3.40 2.65 -14.94
C ASP A 60 4.35 1.44 -14.79
N GLY A 61 5.65 1.62 -14.54
CA GLY A 61 6.61 0.53 -14.28
C GLY A 61 6.24 -0.43 -13.13
N GLY A 62 5.15 -0.19 -12.43
CA GLY A 62 4.56 -1.13 -11.48
C GLY A 62 4.10 -2.44 -12.14
N LEU A 63 3.83 -2.44 -13.45
CA LEU A 63 3.53 -3.67 -14.18
C LEU A 63 4.71 -4.66 -14.15
N ASP A 64 5.94 -4.17 -14.33
CA ASP A 64 7.14 -5.02 -14.29
C ASP A 64 7.37 -5.59 -12.89
N VAL A 65 7.08 -4.79 -11.85
CA VAL A 65 7.11 -5.25 -10.46
C VAL A 65 6.03 -6.32 -10.21
N ALA A 66 4.83 -6.14 -10.71
CA ALA A 66 3.75 -7.11 -10.59
C ALA A 66 4.12 -8.45 -11.24
N VAL A 67 4.68 -8.42 -12.44
CA VAL A 67 5.18 -9.61 -13.15
C VAL A 67 6.26 -10.30 -12.33
N ALA A 68 7.25 -9.57 -11.82
CA ALA A 68 8.34 -10.11 -11.01
C ALA A 68 7.86 -10.78 -9.70
N LEU A 69 6.78 -10.28 -9.13
CA LEU A 69 6.18 -10.78 -7.89
C LEU A 69 5.03 -11.77 -8.11
N ALA A 70 4.71 -12.11 -9.37
CA ALA A 70 3.57 -12.94 -9.75
C ALA A 70 2.23 -12.41 -9.19
N ILE A 71 2.04 -11.09 -9.22
CA ILE A 71 0.79 -10.41 -8.84
C ILE A 71 -0.04 -10.22 -10.12
N GLU A 72 -1.26 -10.73 -10.13
CA GLU A 72 -2.19 -10.50 -11.24
C GLU A 72 -2.68 -9.06 -11.23
N VAL A 73 -2.76 -8.43 -12.40
CA VAL A 73 -3.16 -7.02 -12.59
C VAL A 73 -4.42 -6.98 -13.44
N ASP A 74 -5.38 -6.16 -13.03
CA ASP A 74 -6.63 -5.88 -13.75
C ASP A 74 -6.52 -4.63 -14.63
N LEU A 75 -5.76 -3.62 -14.16
CA LEU A 75 -5.65 -2.31 -14.77
C LEU A 75 -4.22 -1.79 -14.72
N VAL A 76 -3.73 -1.26 -15.83
CA VAL A 76 -2.48 -0.48 -15.90
C VAL A 76 -2.79 0.98 -16.15
N VAL A 77 -2.22 1.89 -15.36
CA VAL A 77 -2.38 3.34 -15.52
C VAL A 77 -1.03 4.03 -15.60
N GLY A 78 -0.90 5.06 -16.43
CA GLY A 78 0.31 5.87 -16.54
C GLY A 78 0.53 6.40 -17.94
N ASP A 79 1.69 7.02 -18.19
CA ASP A 79 2.11 7.42 -19.54
C ASP A 79 2.81 6.26 -20.29
N LEU A 80 3.16 5.20 -19.56
CA LEU A 80 3.69 3.91 -20.03
C LEU A 80 5.09 4.05 -20.66
N ASP A 81 5.87 5.03 -20.23
CA ASP A 81 7.21 5.27 -20.75
C ASP A 81 8.28 4.42 -20.02
N SER A 82 7.97 3.95 -18.80
CA SER A 82 8.86 3.12 -17.97
C SER A 82 8.47 1.63 -17.96
N VAL A 83 7.42 1.23 -18.66
CA VAL A 83 6.94 -0.17 -18.73
C VAL A 83 7.70 -0.95 -19.80
N ASP A 84 8.08 -2.20 -19.50
CA ASP A 84 8.61 -3.10 -20.55
C ASP A 84 7.55 -3.31 -21.64
N PRO A 85 7.86 -2.98 -22.92
CA PRO A 85 6.90 -3.11 -24.01
C PRO A 85 6.39 -4.55 -24.23
N ALA A 86 7.21 -5.56 -23.94
CA ALA A 86 6.80 -6.96 -24.06
C ALA A 86 5.82 -7.33 -22.94
N GLY A 87 6.08 -6.94 -21.71
CA GLY A 87 5.18 -7.13 -20.58
C GLY A 87 3.83 -6.42 -20.77
N LEU A 88 3.84 -5.22 -21.34
CA LEU A 88 2.62 -4.49 -21.66
C LEU A 88 1.80 -5.17 -22.78
N ALA A 89 2.47 -5.72 -23.77
CA ALA A 89 1.80 -6.47 -24.86
C ALA A 89 1.13 -7.74 -24.30
N GLU A 90 1.85 -8.51 -23.48
CA GLU A 90 1.31 -9.71 -22.83
C GLU A 90 0.12 -9.37 -21.90
N ALA A 91 0.21 -8.30 -21.12
CA ALA A 91 -0.90 -7.85 -20.29
C ALA A 91 -2.17 -7.57 -21.11
N ARG A 92 -2.02 -6.89 -22.26
CA ARG A 92 -3.14 -6.63 -23.18
C ARG A 92 -3.72 -7.92 -23.79
N GLU A 93 -2.89 -8.89 -24.17
CA GLU A 93 -3.35 -10.18 -24.68
C GLU A 93 -4.15 -10.96 -23.64
N ARG A 94 -3.81 -10.80 -22.37
CA ARG A 94 -4.54 -11.38 -21.22
C ARG A 94 -5.81 -10.62 -20.85
N GLY A 95 -6.11 -9.50 -21.54
CA GLY A 95 -7.31 -8.71 -21.32
C GLY A 95 -7.19 -7.66 -20.20
N VAL A 96 -5.98 -7.34 -19.75
CA VAL A 96 -5.73 -6.27 -18.77
C VAL A 96 -6.14 -4.93 -19.38
N GLU A 97 -6.94 -4.15 -18.67
CA GLU A 97 -7.31 -2.79 -19.08
C GLU A 97 -6.08 -1.87 -19.02
N VAL A 98 -5.93 -0.99 -20.00
CA VAL A 98 -4.82 -0.03 -20.05
C VAL A 98 -5.37 1.38 -20.20
N ARG A 99 -5.24 2.22 -19.19
CA ARG A 99 -5.60 3.64 -19.20
C ARG A 99 -4.35 4.49 -19.37
N ARG A 100 -4.12 4.97 -20.58
CA ARG A 100 -2.97 5.83 -20.87
C ARG A 100 -3.28 7.29 -20.60
N PHE A 101 -2.38 7.94 -19.85
CA PHE A 101 -2.42 9.36 -19.55
C PHE A 101 -1.25 10.10 -20.22
N ALA A 102 -1.42 11.40 -20.51
CA ALA A 102 -0.33 12.20 -21.03
C ALA A 102 0.72 12.48 -19.94
N ALA A 103 2.01 12.47 -20.28
CA ALA A 103 3.11 12.76 -19.34
C ALA A 103 3.03 14.17 -18.71
N ALA A 104 2.42 15.15 -19.40
CA ALA A 104 2.28 16.54 -18.94
C ALA A 104 1.02 16.76 -18.08
N LYS A 105 0.80 15.94 -17.08
CA LYS A 105 -0.32 16.01 -16.14
C LYS A 105 0.13 16.48 -14.76
N ASN A 106 -0.80 17.02 -13.99
CA ASN A 106 -0.53 17.49 -12.63
C ASN A 106 -0.53 16.35 -11.56
N HIS A 107 -0.63 15.09 -12.00
CA HIS A 107 -0.69 13.91 -11.12
C HIS A 107 0.41 12.92 -11.47
N THR A 108 0.99 12.30 -10.48
CA THR A 108 1.89 11.16 -10.65
C THR A 108 1.10 9.91 -11.04
N ASP A 109 1.77 8.91 -11.64
CA ASP A 109 1.11 7.65 -12.01
C ASP A 109 0.57 6.91 -10.78
N LEU A 110 1.23 7.03 -9.63
CA LEU A 110 0.72 6.52 -8.36
C LEU A 110 -0.59 7.22 -7.93
N GLU A 111 -0.68 8.54 -8.05
CA GLU A 111 -1.93 9.27 -7.74
C GLU A 111 -3.06 8.85 -8.68
N LEU A 112 -2.80 8.64 -9.97
CA LEU A 112 -3.78 8.12 -10.92
C LEU A 112 -4.21 6.69 -10.58
N ALA A 113 -3.28 5.83 -10.13
CA ALA A 113 -3.59 4.49 -9.69
C ALA A 113 -4.43 4.49 -8.41
N ILE A 114 -4.14 5.41 -7.47
CA ILE A 114 -4.95 5.61 -6.27
C ILE A 114 -6.36 6.08 -6.65
N ASP A 115 -6.48 7.04 -7.57
CA ASP A 115 -7.77 7.52 -8.03
C ASP A 115 -8.60 6.39 -8.65
N ALA A 116 -8.01 5.61 -9.54
CA ALA A 116 -8.67 4.44 -10.14
C ALA A 116 -9.07 3.38 -9.11
N ALA A 117 -8.20 3.12 -8.13
CA ALA A 117 -8.50 2.17 -7.06
C ALA A 117 -9.64 2.65 -6.15
N LEU A 118 -9.75 3.95 -5.90
CA LEU A 118 -10.81 4.51 -5.09
C LEU A 118 -12.18 4.58 -5.80
N GLU A 119 -12.22 4.44 -7.14
CA GLU A 119 -13.50 4.34 -7.90
C GLU A 119 -14.34 3.13 -7.45
N VAL A 120 -13.72 2.07 -6.93
CA VAL A 120 -14.43 0.87 -6.43
C VAL A 120 -14.69 0.91 -4.92
N GLU A 121 -14.48 2.06 -4.28
CA GLU A 121 -14.75 2.31 -2.85
C GLU A 121 -14.16 1.23 -1.91
N PRO A 122 -12.87 0.89 -2.02
CA PRO A 122 -12.28 -0.14 -1.18
C PRO A 122 -12.19 0.33 0.28
N SER A 123 -12.34 -0.60 1.22
CA SER A 123 -12.10 -0.32 2.64
C SER A 123 -10.61 -0.21 2.97
N GLU A 124 -9.75 -0.80 2.13
CA GLU A 124 -8.31 -0.81 2.30
C GLU A 124 -7.58 -0.74 0.96
N LEU A 125 -6.53 0.07 0.92
CA LEU A 125 -5.55 0.10 -0.15
C LEU A 125 -4.27 -0.59 0.31
N VAL A 126 -3.78 -1.55 -0.47
CA VAL A 126 -2.48 -2.19 -0.26
C VAL A 126 -1.55 -1.75 -1.38
N ILE A 127 -0.47 -1.08 -1.03
CA ILE A 127 0.53 -0.59 -1.98
C ILE A 127 1.77 -1.48 -1.92
N VAL A 128 2.27 -1.92 -3.08
CA VAL A 128 3.45 -2.78 -3.22
C VAL A 128 4.46 -2.13 -4.16
N GLY A 129 5.69 -1.93 -3.69
CA GLY A 129 6.74 -1.26 -4.46
C GLY A 129 6.98 0.17 -4.02
N GLY A 130 7.50 1.01 -4.92
CA GLY A 130 7.75 2.43 -4.63
C GLY A 130 8.92 2.71 -3.70
N GLY A 131 9.68 1.68 -3.29
CA GLY A 131 10.83 1.83 -2.43
C GLY A 131 12.11 2.19 -3.19
N GLY A 132 13.16 2.55 -2.44
CA GLY A 132 14.50 2.82 -2.95
C GLY A 132 14.61 4.08 -3.81
N GLY A 133 15.77 4.19 -4.49
CA GLY A 133 15.98 5.26 -5.45
C GLY A 133 16.19 6.63 -4.82
N ARG A 134 15.64 7.65 -5.46
CA ARG A 134 15.79 9.06 -5.08
C ARG A 134 14.88 9.39 -3.90
N LEU A 135 15.37 10.20 -2.98
CA LEU A 135 14.62 10.64 -1.80
C LEU A 135 13.32 11.38 -2.18
N ASP A 136 13.35 12.19 -3.24
CA ASP A 136 12.17 12.92 -3.72
C ASP A 136 11.07 11.97 -4.22
N HIS A 137 11.43 10.86 -4.88
CA HIS A 137 10.48 9.82 -5.26
C HIS A 137 9.83 9.19 -4.03
N LEU A 138 10.63 8.79 -3.03
CA LEU A 138 10.09 8.21 -1.80
C LEU A 138 9.16 9.18 -1.06
N ILE A 139 9.53 10.48 -0.99
CA ILE A 139 8.66 11.50 -0.40
C ILE A 139 7.35 11.61 -1.18
N GLY A 140 7.40 11.57 -2.52
CA GLY A 140 6.21 11.57 -3.38
C GLY A 140 5.30 10.37 -3.11
N VAL A 141 5.88 9.17 -2.99
CA VAL A 141 5.12 7.97 -2.62
C VAL A 141 4.44 8.16 -1.27
N LEU A 142 5.16 8.55 -0.23
CA LEU A 142 4.60 8.75 1.11
C LEU A 142 3.50 9.82 1.13
N ALA A 143 3.67 10.91 0.37
CA ALA A 143 2.67 11.96 0.25
C ALA A 143 1.39 11.45 -0.44
N ALA A 144 1.51 10.66 -1.51
CA ALA A 144 0.37 10.06 -2.21
C ALA A 144 -0.39 9.08 -1.30
N LEU A 145 0.32 8.25 -0.53
CA LEU A 145 -0.27 7.35 0.45
C LEU A 145 -1.02 8.13 1.55
N ALA A 146 -0.42 9.20 2.06
CA ALA A 146 -1.06 10.07 3.05
C ALA A 146 -2.31 10.75 2.48
N GLY A 147 -2.26 11.18 1.22
CA GLY A 147 -3.41 11.70 0.48
C GLY A 147 -4.56 10.70 0.38
N ALA A 148 -4.26 9.43 0.08
CA ALA A 148 -5.25 8.35 0.03
C ALA A 148 -5.89 8.10 1.40
N ALA A 149 -5.09 8.07 2.46
CA ALA A 149 -5.58 7.92 3.83
C ALA A 149 -6.47 9.11 4.25
N GLY A 150 -6.13 10.32 3.82
CA GLY A 150 -6.94 11.53 4.03
C GLY A 150 -8.30 11.50 3.31
N ARG A 151 -8.45 10.64 2.30
CA ARG A 151 -9.71 10.38 1.57
C ARG A 151 -10.54 9.25 2.21
N GLY A 152 -10.13 8.75 3.37
CA GLY A 152 -10.89 7.77 4.16
C GLY A 152 -10.49 6.31 3.95
N ALA A 153 -9.55 6.02 3.08
CA ALA A 153 -9.04 4.66 2.90
C ALA A 153 -8.05 4.27 4.02
N ASN A 154 -8.11 3.04 4.50
CA ASN A 154 -7.00 2.49 5.26
C ASN A 154 -5.88 2.13 4.27
N VAL A 155 -4.64 2.49 4.59
CA VAL A 155 -3.52 2.27 3.68
C VAL A 155 -2.45 1.42 4.33
N THR A 156 -2.08 0.34 3.67
CA THR A 156 -0.93 -0.51 4.01
C THR A 156 0.06 -0.47 2.84
N GLY A 157 1.32 -0.11 3.10
CA GLY A 157 2.36 -0.02 2.07
C GLY A 157 3.51 -0.97 2.35
N TYR A 158 3.87 -1.79 1.36
CA TYR A 158 5.10 -2.58 1.29
C TYR A 158 6.09 -1.83 0.40
N VAL A 159 6.82 -0.88 1.01
CA VAL A 159 7.69 0.07 0.30
C VAL A 159 9.15 -0.35 0.48
N GLY A 160 9.71 -1.02 -0.53
CA GLY A 160 11.03 -1.62 -0.41
C GLY A 160 11.08 -2.71 0.66
N THR A 161 11.86 -2.49 1.71
CA THR A 161 11.97 -3.40 2.87
C THR A 161 11.06 -3.01 4.03
N ASP A 162 10.35 -1.90 3.91
CA ASP A 162 9.60 -1.32 5.00
C ASP A 162 8.10 -1.59 4.84
N LEU A 163 7.44 -1.78 5.98
CA LEU A 163 6.00 -1.90 6.07
C LEU A 163 5.45 -0.62 6.72
N ILE A 164 4.55 0.05 6.02
CA ILE A 164 4.01 1.35 6.40
C ILE A 164 2.50 1.22 6.58
N TRP A 165 1.97 1.80 7.65
CA TRP A 165 0.53 1.95 7.84
C TRP A 165 0.18 3.40 7.98
N LEU A 166 -0.81 3.84 7.22
CA LEU A 166 -1.43 5.13 7.42
C LEU A 166 -2.84 4.88 7.94
N VAL A 167 -3.05 5.33 9.15
CA VAL A 167 -4.33 5.15 9.86
C VAL A 167 -4.98 6.50 10.07
N GLY A 168 -6.28 6.57 9.84
CA GLY A 168 -7.05 7.78 10.10
C GLY A 168 -7.11 8.11 11.61
N ALA A 169 -7.50 9.33 11.95
CA ALA A 169 -7.49 9.85 13.31
C ALA A 169 -8.36 9.04 14.30
N GLU A 170 -9.35 8.30 13.81
CA GLU A 170 -10.25 7.49 14.63
C GLU A 170 -9.95 5.98 14.58
N VAL A 171 -8.83 5.59 13.95
CA VAL A 171 -8.43 4.20 13.82
C VAL A 171 -7.34 3.87 14.84
N CYS A 172 -7.53 2.78 15.56
CA CYS A 172 -6.54 2.23 16.47
C CYS A 172 -5.84 1.04 15.83
N LEU A 173 -4.51 1.05 15.80
CA LEU A 173 -3.71 -0.04 15.28
C LEU A 173 -2.94 -0.71 16.44
N ASP A 174 -3.25 -1.97 16.73
CA ASP A 174 -2.47 -2.79 17.66
C ASP A 174 -1.34 -3.48 16.93
N ILE A 175 -0.10 -3.17 17.32
CA ILE A 175 1.09 -3.73 16.69
C ILE A 175 1.70 -4.78 17.60
N THR A 176 1.83 -6.01 17.11
CA THR A 176 2.64 -7.07 17.73
C THR A 176 3.80 -7.39 16.80
N ALA A 177 5.02 -7.16 17.23
CA ALA A 177 6.21 -7.40 16.42
C ALA A 177 7.24 -8.22 17.20
N PRO A 178 8.11 -8.99 16.52
CA PRO A 178 9.21 -9.70 17.16
C PRO A 178 10.12 -8.75 17.95
N PRO A 179 10.78 -9.21 19.02
CA PRO A 179 11.79 -8.43 19.72
C PRO A 179 12.88 -7.93 18.76
N GLY A 180 13.25 -6.67 18.87
CA GLY A 180 14.24 -6.01 18.00
C GLY A 180 13.66 -5.35 16.74
N THR A 181 12.36 -5.46 16.50
CA THR A 181 11.71 -4.70 15.42
C THR A 181 11.74 -3.20 15.72
N THR A 182 12.18 -2.40 14.75
CA THR A 182 12.14 -0.95 14.84
C THR A 182 10.78 -0.44 14.40
N LEU A 183 10.13 0.34 15.24
CA LEU A 183 8.88 1.04 14.94
C LEU A 183 9.14 2.55 14.97
N SER A 184 8.78 3.24 13.90
CA SER A 184 8.95 4.69 13.76
C SER A 184 7.60 5.37 13.50
N PRO A 185 6.86 5.68 14.55
CA PRO A 185 5.60 6.39 14.40
C PRO A 185 5.82 7.85 14.07
N SER A 186 5.01 8.32 13.12
CA SER A 186 5.00 9.72 12.72
C SER A 186 3.54 10.20 12.63
N GLY A 187 3.25 11.40 13.12
CA GLY A 187 1.91 11.97 13.07
C GLY A 187 1.91 13.47 13.24
N ALA A 188 0.89 14.12 12.67
CA ALA A 188 0.68 15.56 12.78
C ALA A 188 0.11 15.98 14.14
N GLU A 189 -0.50 15.06 14.89
CA GLU A 189 -1.04 15.27 16.22
C GLU A 189 -0.37 14.35 17.26
N ARG A 190 -0.43 14.73 18.53
CA ARG A 190 0.27 14.06 19.62
C ARG A 190 -0.04 12.56 19.67
N SER A 191 0.87 11.75 19.18
CA SER A 191 0.88 10.33 19.46
C SER A 191 1.31 10.09 20.89
N PHE A 192 0.42 9.58 21.74
CA PHE A 192 0.76 9.19 23.09
C PHE A 192 1.28 7.75 23.10
N TRP A 193 2.59 7.63 23.35
CA TRP A 193 3.21 6.33 23.59
C TRP A 193 3.09 6.00 25.08
N LYS A 194 2.50 4.86 25.40
CA LYS A 194 2.69 4.22 26.70
C LYS A 194 3.61 3.03 26.50
N ARG A 195 4.76 3.07 27.16
CA ARG A 195 5.64 1.90 27.35
C ARG A 195 5.02 0.93 28.33
#